data_5da98919663eb2fc0812e39ebdc1f86a
#
_entry.id   5da98919663eb2fc0812e39ebdc1f86a
#
_cell.length_a   1.000
_cell.length_b   1.000
_cell.length_c   1.000
_cell.angle_alpha   90.00
_cell.angle_beta   90.00
_cell.angle_gamma   90.00
#
_symmetry.space_group_name_H-M   'P 1'
#
loop_
_entity.id
_entity.type
_entity.pdbx_description
1 polymer ?
#
loop_
_entity_poly.entity_id
_entity_poly.type
_entity_poly.pdbx_seq_one_letter_code
_entity_poly.pdbx_strand_id
1 'polypeptide(L)'
;MTKNYYLLVLTLLTSVVITSCSNNTTYADELKTEQSLIKNYIKREHINVMSKMPITWGPNDYVLTESGLYFHLDSIGDTSVTVEAGNTVIPRYIQYTLGEPADTIRKWTTIEFPYPTTFVYGDNSDLNISCTAFQEAVSYMKYNDSRAKIIVHSKIGFKENWTPATPIAYELKIRIRK
;
A
#
# COMPACT_ATOMS: atom_id res chain seq x y z
N MET A 1 41.40 -50.52 15.87
CA MET A 1 40.88 -49.20 16.31
C MET A 1 40.46 -48.24 15.21
N THR A 2 41.00 -48.33 14.03
CA THR A 2 40.75 -47.42 12.88
C THR A 2 39.37 -47.57 12.22
N LYS A 3 38.81 -48.79 12.17
CA LYS A 3 37.55 -49.09 11.47
C LYS A 3 36.30 -48.43 12.13
N ASN A 4 36.32 -48.29 13.43
CA ASN A 4 35.20 -47.64 14.21
C ASN A 4 35.23 -46.11 14.09
N TYR A 5 36.39 -45.52 13.81
CA TYR A 5 36.54 -44.07 13.64
C TYR A 5 35.92 -43.60 12.31
N TYR A 6 36.11 -44.41 11.23
CA TYR A 6 35.48 -44.11 9.94
C TYR A 6 33.96 -44.22 9.96
N LEU A 7 33.41 -45.16 10.75
CA LEU A 7 31.98 -45.32 10.91
C LEU A 7 31.36 -44.10 11.67
N LEU A 8 32.07 -43.59 12.68
CA LEU A 8 31.63 -42.44 13.51
C LEU A 8 31.72 -41.12 12.71
N VAL A 9 32.74 -40.96 11.87
CA VAL A 9 32.90 -39.81 10.97
C VAL A 9 31.85 -39.83 9.85
N LEU A 10 31.54 -41.01 9.30
CA LEU A 10 30.52 -41.16 8.27
C LEU A 10 29.12 -40.87 8.79
N THR A 11 28.79 -41.25 10.04
CA THR A 11 27.50 -40.92 10.66
C THR A 11 27.38 -39.45 11.02
N LEU A 12 28.48 -38.77 11.35
CA LEU A 12 28.50 -37.34 11.63
C LEU A 12 28.32 -36.49 10.34
N LEU A 13 28.85 -36.98 9.21
CA LEU A 13 28.69 -36.29 7.91
C LEU A 13 27.24 -36.38 7.35
N THR A 14 26.51 -37.46 7.68
CA THR A 14 25.13 -37.65 7.18
C THR A 14 24.10 -36.86 7.93
N SER A 15 24.41 -36.33 9.13
CA SER A 15 23.48 -35.54 9.95
C SER A 15 23.40 -34.05 9.55
N VAL A 16 24.26 -33.56 8.67
CA VAL A 16 24.32 -32.12 8.28
C VAL A 16 23.45 -31.79 7.06
N VAL A 17 22.83 -32.76 6.40
CA VAL A 17 22.19 -32.57 5.08
C VAL A 17 20.67 -32.30 5.15
N ILE A 18 20.03 -32.25 6.35
CA ILE A 18 18.56 -32.23 6.44
C ILE A 18 17.99 -30.90 6.99
N THR A 19 18.73 -29.81 7.00
CA THR A 19 18.18 -28.52 7.46
C THR A 19 18.21 -27.43 6.40
N SER A 20 18.07 -27.77 5.12
CA SER A 20 17.74 -26.81 4.07
C SER A 20 16.23 -26.87 3.77
N CYS A 21 15.40 -26.62 4.76
CA CYS A 21 14.06 -26.08 4.51
C CYS A 21 14.27 -24.63 4.08
N SER A 22 14.52 -24.37 2.81
CA SER A 22 14.27 -23.05 2.25
C SER A 22 12.75 -22.81 2.38
N ASN A 23 12.34 -21.96 3.29
CA ASN A 23 11.00 -21.37 3.29
C ASN A 23 10.88 -20.53 2.00
N ASN A 24 10.72 -21.18 0.88
CA ASN A 24 10.37 -20.51 -0.38
C ASN A 24 8.92 -20.08 -0.27
N THR A 25 8.70 -18.91 0.31
CA THR A 25 7.39 -18.27 0.30
C THR A 25 6.99 -18.04 -1.16
N THR A 26 5.89 -18.63 -1.58
CA THR A 26 5.37 -18.42 -2.93
C THR A 26 4.66 -17.08 -3.01
N TYR A 27 4.57 -16.50 -4.21
CA TYR A 27 3.76 -15.28 -4.42
C TYR A 27 2.29 -15.46 -3.98
N ALA A 28 1.74 -16.67 -4.11
CA ALA A 28 0.40 -16.98 -3.60
C ALA A 28 0.32 -16.89 -2.06
N ASP A 29 1.39 -17.25 -1.35
CA ASP A 29 1.44 -17.13 0.11
C ASP A 29 1.62 -15.67 0.54
N GLU A 30 2.39 -14.88 -0.21
CA GLU A 30 2.49 -13.43 -0.02
C GLU A 30 1.13 -12.74 -0.14
N LEU A 31 0.34 -13.07 -1.17
CA LEU A 31 -1.01 -12.53 -1.34
C LEU A 31 -1.98 -12.94 -0.23
N LYS A 32 -1.87 -14.16 0.32
CA LYS A 32 -2.67 -14.57 1.49
C LYS A 32 -2.27 -13.77 2.74
N THR A 33 -0.98 -13.53 2.91
CA THR A 33 -0.44 -12.70 4.00
C THR A 33 -0.95 -11.27 3.88
N GLU A 34 -0.88 -10.69 2.68
CA GLU A 34 -1.41 -9.37 2.37
C GLU A 34 -2.90 -9.24 2.74
N GLN A 35 -3.72 -10.19 2.30
CA GLN A 35 -5.16 -10.22 2.62
C GLN A 35 -5.41 -10.29 4.14
N SER A 36 -4.59 -11.08 4.86
CA SER A 36 -4.67 -11.19 6.31
C SER A 36 -4.31 -9.87 7.00
N LEU A 37 -3.27 -9.18 6.53
CA LEU A 37 -2.85 -7.87 7.05
C LEU A 37 -3.96 -6.83 6.86
N ILE A 38 -4.55 -6.74 5.66
CA ILE A 38 -5.66 -5.83 5.36
C ILE A 38 -6.86 -6.14 6.28
N LYS A 39 -7.25 -7.41 6.40
CA LYS A 39 -8.38 -7.82 7.24
C LYS A 39 -8.16 -7.47 8.71
N ASN A 40 -6.96 -7.72 9.23
CA ASN A 40 -6.61 -7.41 10.61
C ASN A 40 -6.60 -5.90 10.85
N TYR A 41 -6.06 -5.12 9.91
CA TYR A 41 -6.07 -3.66 9.95
C TYR A 41 -7.50 -3.12 9.97
N ILE A 42 -8.37 -3.55 9.08
CA ILE A 42 -9.79 -3.17 9.02
C ILE A 42 -10.47 -3.41 10.38
N LYS A 43 -10.23 -4.59 10.97
CA LYS A 43 -10.79 -4.94 12.28
C LYS A 43 -10.23 -4.07 13.41
N ARG A 44 -8.92 -3.84 13.44
CA ARG A 44 -8.23 -3.06 14.48
C ARG A 44 -8.65 -1.60 14.47
N GLU A 45 -8.76 -1.00 13.28
CA GLU A 45 -9.15 0.40 13.10
C GLU A 45 -10.68 0.60 13.09
N HIS A 46 -11.46 -0.46 13.36
CA HIS A 46 -12.93 -0.43 13.35
C HIS A 46 -13.51 0.17 12.05
N ILE A 47 -12.89 -0.16 10.91
CA ILE A 47 -13.31 0.33 9.59
C ILE A 47 -14.62 -0.33 9.20
N ASN A 48 -15.61 0.50 8.81
CA ASN A 48 -16.86 0.08 8.20
C ASN A 48 -16.71 0.05 6.68
N VAL A 49 -16.70 -1.14 6.09
CA VAL A 49 -16.52 -1.31 4.64
C VAL A 49 -17.87 -1.28 3.94
N MET A 50 -18.03 -0.34 3.03
CA MET A 50 -19.23 -0.14 2.24
C MET A 50 -19.01 -0.51 0.77
N SER A 51 -20.09 -0.87 0.06
CA SER A 51 -20.07 -1.18 -1.37
C SER A 51 -20.41 0.00 -2.27
N LYS A 52 -20.83 1.15 -1.71
CA LYS A 52 -21.23 2.35 -2.46
C LYS A 52 -20.75 3.61 -1.77
N MET A 53 -20.43 4.63 -2.57
CA MET A 53 -20.06 5.96 -2.06
C MET A 53 -21.23 6.55 -1.25
N PRO A 54 -21.00 6.95 0.01
CA PRO A 54 -22.02 7.57 0.82
C PRO A 54 -22.23 9.05 0.44
N ILE A 55 -23.38 9.60 0.79
CA ILE A 55 -23.64 11.04 0.69
C ILE A 55 -22.87 11.78 1.79
N THR A 56 -22.80 11.18 2.98
CA THR A 56 -22.08 11.71 4.14
C THR A 56 -21.17 10.63 4.69
N TRP A 57 -19.91 10.97 4.88
CA TRP A 57 -18.89 10.05 5.39
C TRP A 57 -18.89 10.02 6.91
N GLY A 58 -19.00 8.84 7.49
CA GLY A 58 -18.65 8.62 8.89
C GLY A 58 -17.11 8.54 9.06
N PRO A 59 -16.60 8.68 10.28
CA PRO A 59 -15.15 8.79 10.52
C PRO A 59 -14.35 7.55 10.08
N ASN A 60 -14.97 6.37 10.05
CA ASN A 60 -14.35 5.11 9.69
C ASN A 60 -15.04 4.41 8.51
N ASP A 61 -15.83 5.14 7.72
CA ASP A 61 -16.50 4.60 6.55
C ASP A 61 -15.53 4.53 5.37
N TYR A 62 -15.30 3.34 4.83
CA TYR A 62 -14.48 3.14 3.64
C TYR A 62 -15.29 2.42 2.58
N VAL A 63 -15.16 2.84 1.35
CA VAL A 63 -15.74 2.16 0.21
C VAL A 63 -14.69 1.22 -0.39
N LEU A 64 -15.06 -0.04 -0.56
CA LEU A 64 -14.28 -0.98 -1.35
C LEU A 64 -14.69 -0.84 -2.82
N THR A 65 -13.78 -0.36 -3.64
CA THR A 65 -14.00 -0.18 -5.08
C THR A 65 -13.83 -1.49 -5.87
N GLU A 66 -14.20 -1.48 -7.13
CA GLU A 66 -14.05 -2.65 -8.01
C GLU A 66 -12.58 -3.04 -8.25
N SER A 67 -11.66 -2.08 -8.21
CA SER A 67 -10.22 -2.34 -8.30
C SER A 67 -9.63 -2.97 -7.03
N GLY A 68 -10.37 -2.93 -5.91
CA GLY A 68 -9.92 -3.36 -4.59
C GLY A 68 -9.32 -2.24 -3.73
N LEU A 69 -9.42 -0.98 -4.15
CA LEU A 69 -9.04 0.17 -3.33
C LEU A 69 -10.04 0.36 -2.20
N TYR A 70 -9.57 0.48 -0.96
CA TYR A 70 -10.39 0.99 0.15
C TYR A 70 -10.20 2.51 0.20
N PHE A 71 -11.28 3.24 0.02
CA PHE A 71 -11.27 4.70 -0.09
C PHE A 71 -12.18 5.34 0.95
N HIS A 72 -11.70 6.37 1.63
CA HIS A 72 -12.43 7.24 2.54
C HIS A 72 -12.14 8.70 2.18
N LEU A 73 -13.16 9.50 1.92
CA LEU A 73 -13.00 10.94 1.72
C LEU A 73 -13.07 11.65 3.07
N ASP A 74 -11.93 12.15 3.53
CA ASP A 74 -11.81 12.85 4.81
C ASP A 74 -12.33 14.30 4.73
N SER A 75 -11.98 15.02 3.65
CA SER A 75 -12.49 16.36 3.40
C SER A 75 -12.46 16.74 1.93
N ILE A 76 -13.47 17.50 1.52
CA ILE A 76 -13.52 18.16 0.22
C ILE A 76 -12.71 19.46 0.33
N GLY A 77 -11.80 19.68 -0.64
CA GLY A 77 -10.99 20.88 -0.70
C GLY A 77 -11.65 22.03 -1.47
N ASP A 78 -10.83 22.79 -2.21
CA ASP A 78 -11.31 23.92 -3.02
C ASP A 78 -12.04 23.45 -4.28
N THR A 79 -13.35 23.55 -4.29
CA THR A 79 -14.23 23.10 -5.40
C THR A 79 -14.13 23.97 -6.66
N SER A 80 -13.44 25.13 -6.60
CA SER A 80 -13.20 25.96 -7.78
C SER A 80 -12.13 25.36 -8.72
N VAL A 81 -11.32 24.42 -8.22
CA VAL A 81 -10.27 23.77 -8.99
C VAL A 81 -10.54 22.26 -9.04
N THR A 82 -11.04 21.79 -10.15
CA THR A 82 -11.32 20.37 -10.43
C THR A 82 -10.16 19.75 -11.18
N VAL A 83 -9.83 18.49 -10.85
CA VAL A 83 -8.84 17.70 -11.60
C VAL A 83 -9.39 17.29 -12.96
N GLU A 84 -8.57 17.44 -13.98
CA GLU A 84 -8.84 17.03 -15.35
C GLU A 84 -7.67 16.21 -15.89
N ALA A 85 -7.90 15.33 -16.85
CA ALA A 85 -6.83 14.56 -17.50
C ALA A 85 -5.75 15.51 -18.03
N GLY A 86 -4.49 15.19 -17.80
CA GLY A 86 -3.35 16.03 -18.14
C GLY A 86 -2.92 17.02 -17.06
N ASN A 87 -3.71 17.25 -16.02
CA ASN A 87 -3.27 18.09 -14.90
C ASN A 87 -2.15 17.41 -14.09
N THR A 88 -1.22 18.22 -13.60
CA THR A 88 -0.19 17.75 -12.67
C THR A 88 -0.78 17.65 -11.26
N VAL A 89 -0.72 16.47 -10.66
CA VAL A 89 -1.10 16.23 -9.27
C VAL A 89 0.16 16.22 -8.40
N ILE A 90 0.09 16.94 -7.30
CA ILE A 90 1.15 17.03 -6.28
C ILE A 90 0.61 16.35 -5.01
N PRO A 91 0.88 15.07 -4.77
CA PRO A 91 0.43 14.37 -3.58
C PRO A 91 1.30 14.74 -2.37
N ARG A 92 0.65 14.89 -1.22
CA ARG A 92 1.26 14.91 0.11
C ARG A 92 0.63 13.79 0.90
N TYR A 93 1.42 13.01 1.61
CA TYR A 93 0.87 11.84 2.31
C TYR A 93 1.68 11.45 3.54
N ILE A 94 1.02 10.72 4.42
CA ILE A 94 1.64 9.86 5.41
C ILE A 94 1.36 8.44 4.94
N GLN A 95 2.39 7.64 4.83
CA GLN A 95 2.34 6.24 4.42
C GLN A 95 2.70 5.38 5.62
N TYR A 96 2.00 4.28 5.82
CA TYR A 96 2.33 3.29 6.84
C TYR A 96 1.96 1.87 6.43
N THR A 97 2.76 0.91 6.91
CA THR A 97 2.49 -0.51 6.75
C THR A 97 1.32 -0.94 7.64
N LEU A 98 0.64 -2.03 7.29
CA LEU A 98 -0.52 -2.51 8.04
C LEU A 98 -0.16 -3.43 9.21
N GLY A 99 1.13 -3.74 9.39
CA GLY A 99 1.65 -4.55 10.51
C GLY A 99 1.70 -3.81 11.85
N GLU A 100 2.14 -4.49 12.89
CA GLU A 100 2.40 -3.94 14.23
C GLU A 100 3.81 -4.33 14.68
N PRO A 101 4.67 -3.34 15.02
CA PRO A 101 4.46 -1.90 14.84
C PRO A 101 4.38 -1.51 13.36
N ALA A 102 3.70 -0.40 13.05
CA ALA A 102 3.64 0.13 11.69
C ALA A 102 4.89 0.95 11.37
N ASP A 103 5.52 0.67 10.24
CA ASP A 103 6.53 1.56 9.67
C ASP A 103 5.84 2.77 9.03
N THR A 104 6.30 3.97 9.39
CA THR A 104 5.66 5.22 8.95
C THR A 104 6.64 6.10 8.19
N ILE A 105 6.25 6.53 6.99
CA ILE A 105 6.97 7.53 6.18
C ILE A 105 6.09 8.77 6.06
N ARG A 106 6.61 9.93 6.49
CA ARG A 106 5.90 11.20 6.45
C ARG A 106 6.39 12.03 5.27
N LYS A 107 5.49 12.29 4.31
CA LYS A 107 5.68 13.20 3.17
C LYS A 107 4.56 14.24 3.12
N TRP A 108 4.15 14.73 4.30
CA TRP A 108 2.96 15.54 4.48
C TRP A 108 3.22 17.03 4.34
N THR A 109 4.30 17.52 4.91
CA THR A 109 4.64 18.94 4.91
C THR A 109 5.78 19.28 3.95
N THR A 110 5.91 20.56 3.60
CA THR A 110 7.04 21.04 2.79
C THR A 110 8.35 21.04 3.57
N ILE A 111 8.31 21.05 4.90
CA ILE A 111 9.48 20.96 5.76
C ILE A 111 10.05 19.54 5.73
N GLU A 112 9.16 18.54 5.91
CA GLU A 112 9.56 17.13 5.89
C GLU A 112 9.94 16.65 4.48
N PHE A 113 9.24 17.15 3.46
CA PHE A 113 9.44 16.74 2.09
C PHE A 113 9.27 17.94 1.13
N PRO A 114 10.34 18.75 0.94
CA PRO A 114 10.27 19.99 0.16
C PRO A 114 10.02 19.76 -1.34
N TYR A 115 10.48 18.62 -1.88
CA TYR A 115 10.37 18.29 -3.30
C TYR A 115 9.48 17.04 -3.50
N PRO A 116 8.15 17.20 -3.54
CA PRO A 116 7.24 16.08 -3.72
C PRO A 116 7.36 15.48 -5.13
N THR A 117 7.27 14.17 -5.22
CA THR A 117 7.04 13.51 -6.50
C THR A 117 5.68 13.95 -7.05
N THR A 118 5.62 14.31 -8.31
CA THR A 118 4.38 14.71 -9.00
C THR A 118 4.06 13.73 -10.09
N PHE A 119 2.78 13.60 -10.44
CA PHE A 119 2.35 12.79 -11.56
C PHE A 119 1.28 13.50 -12.38
N VAL A 120 1.06 13.04 -13.60
CA VAL A 120 0.01 13.54 -14.49
C VAL A 120 -1.24 12.69 -14.29
N TYR A 121 -2.37 13.32 -14.00
CA TYR A 121 -3.65 12.62 -13.90
C TYR A 121 -4.08 12.07 -15.27
N GLY A 122 -4.42 10.78 -15.30
CA GLY A 122 -4.74 10.05 -16.51
C GLY A 122 -3.53 9.41 -17.23
N ASP A 123 -2.30 9.63 -16.73
CA ASP A 123 -1.10 8.97 -17.24
C ASP A 123 -0.64 7.86 -16.30
N ASN A 124 -0.70 6.62 -16.77
CA ASN A 124 -0.28 5.41 -16.06
C ASN A 124 1.03 4.82 -16.65
N SER A 125 1.81 5.60 -17.40
CA SER A 125 3.01 5.11 -18.07
C SER A 125 4.15 4.76 -17.12
N ASP A 126 4.25 5.45 -15.97
CA ASP A 126 5.28 5.20 -14.95
C ASP A 126 4.69 4.85 -13.57
N LEU A 127 4.61 3.56 -13.28
CA LEU A 127 4.08 3.02 -12.02
C LEU A 127 5.01 3.23 -10.80
N ASN A 128 6.22 3.79 -10.98
CA ASN A 128 7.07 4.20 -9.87
C ASN A 128 6.70 5.61 -9.37
N ILE A 129 6.08 6.41 -10.23
CA ILE A 129 5.68 7.80 -9.94
C ILE A 129 4.19 7.89 -9.62
N SER A 130 3.36 7.12 -10.35
CA SER A 130 1.92 7.12 -10.25
C SER A 130 1.38 5.70 -10.25
N CYS A 131 0.86 5.23 -9.13
CA CYS A 131 0.21 3.93 -9.08
C CYS A 131 -1.29 4.04 -9.40
N THR A 132 -1.90 2.93 -9.83
CA THR A 132 -3.34 2.85 -10.16
C THR A 132 -4.22 3.35 -9.01
N ALA A 133 -3.87 2.99 -7.76
CA ALA A 133 -4.62 3.43 -6.58
C ALA A 133 -4.61 4.96 -6.40
N PHE A 134 -3.49 5.64 -6.67
CA PHE A 134 -3.43 7.10 -6.56
C PHE A 134 -4.25 7.78 -7.68
N GLN A 135 -4.17 7.29 -8.92
CA GLN A 135 -4.99 7.78 -10.03
C GLN A 135 -6.49 7.64 -9.71
N GLU A 136 -6.89 6.48 -9.20
CA GLU A 136 -8.27 6.21 -8.82
C GLU A 136 -8.71 7.08 -7.62
N ALA A 137 -7.89 7.18 -6.57
CA ALA A 137 -8.19 8.03 -5.42
C ALA A 137 -8.40 9.49 -5.83
N VAL A 138 -7.55 10.02 -6.73
CA VAL A 138 -7.66 11.39 -7.27
C VAL A 138 -8.98 11.58 -8.01
N SER A 139 -9.47 10.57 -8.73
CA SER A 139 -10.78 10.65 -9.42
C SER A 139 -11.94 10.86 -8.47
N TYR A 140 -11.88 10.29 -7.27
CA TYR A 140 -12.89 10.46 -6.22
C TYR A 140 -12.68 11.74 -5.40
N MET A 141 -11.44 12.13 -5.15
CA MET A 141 -11.10 13.39 -4.43
C MET A 141 -11.49 14.63 -5.22
N LYS A 142 -11.34 14.62 -6.54
CA LYS A 142 -11.77 15.60 -7.54
C LYS A 142 -11.19 17.01 -7.40
N TYR A 143 -11.08 17.57 -6.21
CA TYR A 143 -10.84 18.99 -5.98
C TYR A 143 -9.48 19.26 -5.36
N ASN A 144 -8.96 20.46 -5.63
CA ASN A 144 -7.69 20.89 -5.06
C ASN A 144 -7.76 20.91 -3.52
N ASP A 145 -6.65 20.52 -2.87
CA ASP A 145 -6.52 20.41 -1.40
C ASP A 145 -7.48 19.41 -0.71
N SER A 146 -8.20 18.57 -1.46
CA SER A 146 -8.97 17.46 -0.88
C SER A 146 -8.07 16.49 -0.11
N ARG A 147 -8.65 15.84 0.91
CA ARG A 147 -7.98 14.81 1.73
C ARG A 147 -8.75 13.52 1.71
N ALA A 148 -8.02 12.42 1.70
CA ALA A 148 -8.57 11.07 1.73
C ALA A 148 -7.67 10.15 2.55
N LYS A 149 -8.26 9.05 3.03
CA LYS A 149 -7.53 7.90 3.54
C LYS A 149 -7.76 6.73 2.62
N ILE A 150 -6.71 6.00 2.29
CA ILE A 150 -6.81 4.85 1.41
C ILE A 150 -6.02 3.67 1.95
N ILE A 151 -6.50 2.45 1.68
CA ILE A 151 -5.75 1.22 1.89
C ILE A 151 -5.58 0.57 0.53
N VAL A 152 -4.33 0.33 0.19
CA VAL A 152 -3.88 -0.08 -1.14
C VAL A 152 -3.26 -1.46 -1.04
N HIS A 153 -3.80 -2.43 -1.74
CA HIS A 153 -3.13 -3.71 -1.90
C HIS A 153 -2.03 -3.62 -2.98
N SER A 154 -1.04 -4.50 -2.91
CA SER A 154 0.18 -4.43 -3.71
C SER A 154 -0.06 -4.29 -5.21
N LYS A 155 -1.04 -5.02 -5.76
CA LYS A 155 -1.32 -5.07 -7.22
C LYS A 155 -1.71 -3.73 -7.86
N ILE A 156 -2.32 -2.82 -7.09
CA ILE A 156 -2.70 -1.48 -7.57
C ILE A 156 -1.81 -0.38 -6.98
N GLY A 157 -0.90 -0.76 -6.06
CA GLY A 157 0.07 0.11 -5.43
C GLY A 157 1.29 0.40 -6.31
N PHE A 158 2.26 1.11 -5.73
CA PHE A 158 3.54 1.36 -6.38
C PHE A 158 4.30 0.05 -6.61
N LYS A 159 5.08 0.01 -7.67
CA LYS A 159 5.80 -1.18 -8.11
C LYS A 159 6.72 -1.78 -7.04
N GLU A 160 7.30 -0.95 -6.18
CA GLU A 160 8.12 -1.36 -5.04
C GLU A 160 7.40 -2.28 -4.04
N ASN A 161 6.06 -2.21 -4.00
CA ASN A 161 5.23 -3.01 -3.09
C ASN A 161 4.72 -4.32 -3.71
N TRP A 162 5.09 -4.65 -4.96
CA TRP A 162 4.58 -5.83 -5.64
C TRP A 162 5.24 -7.12 -5.17
N THR A 163 6.52 -7.06 -4.83
CA THR A 163 7.29 -8.22 -4.37
C THR A 163 8.30 -7.79 -3.29
N PRO A 164 8.13 -8.22 -2.04
CA PRO A 164 6.98 -8.99 -1.56
C PRO A 164 5.67 -8.18 -1.59
N ALA A 165 4.53 -8.88 -1.74
CA ALA A 165 3.20 -8.26 -1.79
C ALA A 165 2.90 -7.53 -0.47
N THR A 166 3.08 -6.21 -0.46
CA THR A 166 3.00 -5.37 0.74
C THR A 166 1.85 -4.37 0.63
N PRO A 167 0.79 -4.51 1.44
CA PRO A 167 -0.30 -3.55 1.48
C PRO A 167 0.10 -2.31 2.28
N ILE A 168 -0.31 -1.14 1.78
CA ILE A 168 0.05 0.15 2.38
C ILE A 168 -1.22 0.98 2.63
N ALA A 169 -1.28 1.64 3.78
CA ALA A 169 -2.27 2.68 4.03
C ALA A 169 -1.66 4.08 3.85
N TYR A 170 -2.48 5.00 3.38
CA TYR A 170 -2.10 6.40 3.17
C TYR A 170 -3.14 7.35 3.75
N GLU A 171 -2.67 8.38 4.42
CA GLU A 171 -3.41 9.64 4.55
C GLU A 171 -2.91 10.55 3.42
N LEU A 172 -3.80 10.95 2.53
CA LEU A 172 -3.46 11.60 1.27
C LEU A 172 -4.09 12.99 1.20
N LYS A 173 -3.30 13.98 0.80
CA LYS A 173 -3.75 15.30 0.37
C LYS A 173 -3.24 15.56 -1.03
N ILE A 174 -4.07 16.13 -1.90
CA ILE A 174 -3.65 16.46 -3.28
C ILE A 174 -3.67 17.97 -3.51
N ARG A 175 -2.72 18.45 -4.31
CA ARG A 175 -2.76 19.77 -4.93
C ARG A 175 -2.73 19.61 -6.44
N ILE A 176 -3.56 20.38 -7.13
CA ILE A 176 -3.72 20.35 -8.59
C ILE A 176 -3.02 21.56 -9.19
N ARG A 177 -2.21 21.33 -10.23
CA ARG A 177 -1.59 22.37 -11.05
C ARG A 177 -1.98 22.11 -12.51
N LYS A 178 -2.63 23.11 -13.12
CA LYS A 178 -2.99 23.16 -14.53
C LYS A 178 -1.79 23.45 -15.40
#